data_a4a174eef7a3c86cd4ec2a19775d7632
#
_entry.id   a4a174eef7a3c86cd4ec2a19775d7632
#
_cell.length_a   1.000
_cell.length_b   1.000
_cell.length_c   1.000
_cell.angle_alpha   90.00
_cell.angle_beta   90.00
_cell.angle_gamma   90.00
#
_symmetry.space_group_name_H-M   'P 1'
#
loop_
_entity.id
_entity.type
_entity.pdbx_description
1 polymer ?
#
loop_
_entity_poly.entity_id
_entity_poly.type
_entity_poly.pdbx_seq_one_letter_code
_entity_poly.pdbx_strand_id
1 'polypeptide(L)'
;LTAQEIYDDCSGVVKNASYDKETGAIVPEEAGADFDVDEAQRLLDAAEPGETVTVPAQVELPAVTAEELEQVLFRDVLGEARTHVGGTSARRSNVKLSAASINEYVMNSGDVFSYNEVVGQRTAARGYQAAPAYVQGETVDEIGGGICQTSSTLYLACLRSNLEITERYAHRYVPAYITAGMDATVSWGGPDYKFTNNSLYPIKIVTIYENNYLTVRILGTNVDGTSVKMTNEWLSTTPYETVYEDDPTLAPGTEQVKTTPYTGYKYRTYRNVYDADGKLISSTYEATSDYKSRNKVILRGPAVETAGGDAQLPDGTTDPADPTTPTEPTEPLDPNVPAEPAEPAAPDDGWTIQTPEQGGQQAADQAGGTGASGETGTSADVLPQDEPFV
;
A
#
# COMPACT_ATOMS: atom_id res chain seq x y z
N LEU A 1 35.03 -18.61 33.86
CA LEU A 1 34.79 -17.51 32.90
C LEU A 1 36.04 -16.68 32.79
N THR A 2 36.48 -16.39 31.59
CA THR A 2 37.56 -15.45 31.28
C THR A 2 36.98 -14.05 31.05
N ALA A 3 37.80 -13.00 31.17
CA ALA A 3 37.35 -11.67 30.82
C ALA A 3 36.94 -11.54 29.34
N GLN A 4 37.60 -12.31 28.44
CA GLN A 4 37.23 -12.36 27.02
C GLN A 4 35.85 -12.96 26.80
N GLU A 5 35.49 -14.07 27.47
CA GLU A 5 34.16 -14.66 27.38
C GLU A 5 33.07 -13.69 27.86
N ILE A 6 33.33 -12.94 28.94
CA ILE A 6 32.43 -11.89 29.44
C ILE A 6 32.31 -10.74 28.43
N TYR A 7 33.45 -10.33 27.85
CA TYR A 7 33.48 -9.28 26.83
C TYR A 7 32.68 -9.67 25.57
N ASP A 8 32.91 -10.86 25.08
CA ASP A 8 32.20 -11.38 23.90
C ASP A 8 30.67 -11.49 24.12
N ASP A 9 30.24 -11.68 25.36
CA ASP A 9 28.83 -11.79 25.74
C ASP A 9 28.15 -10.42 25.90
N CYS A 10 28.88 -9.39 26.33
CA CYS A 10 28.32 -8.05 26.61
C CYS A 10 28.82 -6.92 25.72
N SER A 11 29.89 -7.15 24.92
CA SER A 11 30.46 -6.09 24.08
C SER A 11 29.73 -5.94 22.76
N GLY A 12 29.42 -4.71 22.40
CA GLY A 12 29.11 -4.30 21.02
C GLY A 12 27.71 -4.61 20.50
N VAL A 13 26.80 -5.17 21.30
CA VAL A 13 25.44 -5.44 20.82
C VAL A 13 24.40 -4.75 21.71
N VAL A 14 24.27 -3.44 21.52
CA VAL A 14 23.09 -2.73 22.04
C VAL A 14 21.88 -3.22 21.31
N LYS A 15 20.90 -3.78 22.03
CA LYS A 15 19.62 -4.17 21.47
C LYS A 15 18.51 -3.32 22.07
N ASN A 16 17.73 -2.69 21.23
CA ASN A 16 16.49 -2.05 21.64
C ASN A 16 15.47 -3.08 22.06
N ALA A 17 14.54 -2.72 22.93
CA ALA A 17 13.35 -3.53 23.21
C ALA A 17 12.61 -3.82 21.90
N SER A 18 12.07 -5.04 21.79
CA SER A 18 11.42 -5.50 20.57
C SER A 18 10.13 -6.28 20.89
N TYR A 19 9.38 -6.64 19.85
CA TYR A 19 8.14 -7.39 19.97
C TYR A 19 8.35 -8.85 19.55
N ASP A 20 8.05 -9.78 20.44
CA ASP A 20 8.02 -11.20 20.10
C ASP A 20 6.74 -11.51 19.32
N LYS A 21 6.89 -11.86 18.04
CA LYS A 21 5.79 -12.09 17.11
C LYS A 21 5.00 -13.37 17.39
N GLU A 22 5.58 -14.31 18.14
CA GLU A 22 4.95 -15.59 18.47
C GLU A 22 4.14 -15.48 19.77
N THR A 23 4.69 -14.84 20.78
CA THR A 23 4.06 -14.75 22.11
C THR A 23 3.26 -13.47 22.30
N GLY A 24 3.54 -12.43 21.50
CA GLY A 24 2.96 -11.10 21.67
C GLY A 24 3.55 -10.31 22.84
N ALA A 25 4.65 -10.78 23.41
CA ALA A 25 5.33 -10.13 24.54
C ALA A 25 6.35 -9.10 24.06
N ILE A 26 6.70 -8.16 24.92
CA ILE A 26 7.86 -7.28 24.73
C ILE A 26 9.09 -8.02 25.22
N VAL A 27 10.11 -8.09 24.37
CA VAL A 27 11.45 -8.55 24.70
C VAL A 27 12.24 -7.36 25.22
N PRO A 28 12.78 -7.41 26.45
CA PRO A 28 13.55 -6.32 27.01
C PRO A 28 14.77 -5.97 26.17
N GLU A 29 15.20 -4.75 26.32
CA GLU A 29 16.44 -4.23 25.78
C GLU A 29 17.67 -4.86 26.41
N GLU A 30 18.80 -4.81 25.70
CA GLU A 30 20.13 -5.18 26.21
C GLU A 30 21.09 -4.01 26.03
N ALA A 31 21.71 -3.55 27.13
CA ALA A 31 22.76 -2.56 27.07
C ALA A 31 24.08 -3.20 26.62
N GLY A 32 24.84 -2.49 25.78
CA GLY A 32 26.20 -2.87 25.44
C GLY A 32 27.20 -2.37 26.46
N ALA A 33 28.29 -3.09 26.66
CA ALA A 33 29.39 -2.67 27.50
C ALA A 33 30.74 -2.85 26.78
N ASP A 34 31.58 -1.84 26.79
CA ASP A 34 32.95 -1.88 26.29
C ASP A 34 33.93 -1.65 27.41
N PHE A 35 34.85 -2.58 27.61
CA PHE A 35 35.87 -2.51 28.66
C PHE A 35 37.19 -3.12 28.25
N ASP A 36 38.28 -2.74 28.94
CA ASP A 36 39.60 -3.31 28.71
C ASP A 36 39.67 -4.76 29.24
N VAL A 37 39.78 -5.71 28.31
CA VAL A 37 39.79 -7.15 28.59
C VAL A 37 41.00 -7.56 29.38
N ASP A 38 42.19 -6.99 29.12
CA ASP A 38 43.41 -7.30 29.84
C ASP A 38 43.33 -6.82 31.29
N GLU A 39 42.82 -5.62 31.52
CA GLU A 39 42.56 -5.07 32.85
C GLU A 39 41.52 -5.89 33.60
N ALA A 40 40.44 -6.26 32.94
CA ALA A 40 39.37 -7.11 33.51
C ALA A 40 39.93 -8.48 33.92
N GLN A 41 40.74 -9.14 33.07
CA GLN A 41 41.36 -10.42 33.39
C GLN A 41 42.31 -10.30 34.58
N ARG A 42 43.11 -9.23 34.65
CA ARG A 42 44.00 -8.96 35.79
C ARG A 42 43.25 -8.79 37.10
N LEU A 43 42.09 -8.12 37.08
CA LEU A 43 41.21 -7.96 38.24
C LEU A 43 40.58 -9.29 38.68
N LEU A 44 40.14 -10.12 37.69
CA LEU A 44 39.59 -11.45 37.95
C LEU A 44 40.66 -12.39 38.57
N ASP A 45 41.88 -12.40 38.05
CA ASP A 45 42.98 -13.22 38.54
C ASP A 45 43.42 -12.84 39.95
N ALA A 46 43.22 -11.59 40.37
CA ALA A 46 43.56 -11.09 41.69
C ALA A 46 42.47 -11.31 42.75
N ALA A 47 41.25 -11.68 42.34
CA ALA A 47 40.11 -11.83 43.23
C ALA A 47 40.07 -13.20 43.92
N GLU A 48 39.60 -13.22 45.16
CA GLU A 48 39.35 -14.45 45.94
C GLU A 48 38.07 -15.16 45.42
N PRO A 49 37.98 -16.49 45.53
CA PRO A 49 36.79 -17.22 45.14
C PRO A 49 35.52 -16.73 45.86
N GLY A 50 34.55 -16.24 45.11
CA GLY A 50 33.28 -15.67 45.59
C GLY A 50 33.30 -14.17 45.81
N GLU A 51 34.40 -13.50 45.51
CA GLU A 51 34.49 -12.03 45.51
C GLU A 51 33.82 -11.43 44.28
N THR A 52 33.19 -10.26 44.42
CA THR A 52 32.63 -9.49 43.31
C THR A 52 33.70 -8.55 42.77
N VAL A 53 34.04 -8.72 41.50
CA VAL A 53 34.96 -7.85 40.76
C VAL A 53 34.19 -6.77 40.02
N THR A 54 34.59 -5.52 40.18
CA THR A 54 34.04 -4.37 39.43
C THR A 54 35.04 -3.96 38.36
N VAL A 55 34.63 -4.03 37.10
CA VAL A 55 35.43 -3.61 35.94
C VAL A 55 34.90 -2.27 35.44
N PRO A 56 35.77 -1.25 35.26
CA PRO A 56 35.37 -0.02 34.58
C PRO A 56 34.94 -0.30 33.14
N ALA A 57 33.75 0.13 32.75
CA ALA A 57 33.20 -0.08 31.40
C ALA A 57 32.55 1.19 30.87
N GLN A 58 32.61 1.37 29.57
CA GLN A 58 31.73 2.29 28.85
C GLN A 58 30.44 1.56 28.53
N VAL A 59 29.31 2.06 29.05
CA VAL A 59 28.00 1.44 28.82
C VAL A 59 27.29 2.26 27.75
N GLU A 60 26.89 1.57 26.66
CA GLU A 60 26.02 2.11 25.65
C GLU A 60 24.58 1.68 25.94
N LEU A 61 23.70 2.69 26.10
CA LEU A 61 22.29 2.43 26.42
C LEU A 61 21.45 2.27 25.16
N PRO A 62 20.44 1.37 25.17
CA PRO A 62 19.50 1.22 24.07
C PRO A 62 18.67 2.49 23.90
N ALA A 63 18.27 2.75 22.64
CA ALA A 63 17.45 3.91 22.30
C ALA A 63 15.98 3.71 22.64
N VAL A 64 15.51 2.44 22.77
CA VAL A 64 14.14 2.08 23.11
C VAL A 64 14.18 1.05 24.24
N THR A 65 13.54 1.39 25.37
CA THR A 65 13.39 0.48 26.52
C THR A 65 12.06 -0.27 26.47
N ALA A 66 11.94 -1.39 27.20
CA ALA A 66 10.71 -2.14 27.34
C ALA A 66 9.60 -1.30 27.98
N GLU A 67 9.94 -0.51 29.01
CA GLU A 67 8.99 0.39 29.68
C GLU A 67 8.41 1.44 28.72
N GLU A 68 9.27 2.04 27.88
CA GLU A 68 8.82 2.99 26.87
C GLU A 68 7.95 2.28 25.81
N LEU A 69 8.42 1.13 25.30
CA LEU A 69 7.71 0.39 24.27
C LEU A 69 6.32 -0.05 24.72
N GLU A 70 6.13 -0.47 25.99
CA GLU A 70 4.81 -0.81 26.55
C GLU A 70 3.81 0.34 26.45
N GLN A 71 4.26 1.59 26.60
CA GLN A 71 3.40 2.79 26.59
C GLN A 71 3.02 3.23 25.18
N VAL A 72 3.87 2.94 24.18
CA VAL A 72 3.75 3.52 22.82
C VAL A 72 3.54 2.50 21.71
N LEU A 73 3.53 1.20 22.03
CA LEU A 73 3.43 0.12 21.06
C LEU A 73 2.17 0.25 20.20
N PHE A 74 2.35 0.38 18.88
CA PHE A 74 1.28 0.52 17.87
C PHE A 74 0.27 1.64 18.16
N ARG A 75 0.66 2.66 18.92
CA ARG A 75 -0.22 3.74 19.37
C ARG A 75 -0.75 4.61 18.21
N ASP A 76 0.09 4.85 17.21
CA ASP A 76 -0.16 5.84 16.17
C ASP A 76 -0.45 5.18 14.82
N VAL A 77 -1.28 5.83 14.00
CA VAL A 77 -1.40 5.51 12.56
C VAL A 77 -0.31 6.31 11.83
N LEU A 78 0.78 5.63 11.43
CA LEU A 78 1.88 6.26 10.70
C LEU A 78 1.48 6.63 9.27
N GLY A 79 0.65 5.81 8.64
CA GLY A 79 0.15 6.03 7.30
C GLY A 79 -1.03 5.14 6.97
N GLU A 80 -1.92 5.67 6.13
CA GLU A 80 -3.13 4.97 5.68
C GLU A 80 -3.29 5.15 4.17
N ALA A 81 -3.78 4.11 3.50
CA ALA A 81 -4.26 4.19 2.13
C ALA A 81 -5.56 3.43 1.98
N ARG A 82 -6.45 3.94 1.12
CA ARG A 82 -7.76 3.35 0.84
C ARG A 82 -8.02 3.32 -0.65
N THR A 83 -8.46 2.18 -1.17
CA THR A 83 -8.79 2.00 -2.59
C THR A 83 -10.14 1.30 -2.77
N HIS A 84 -10.91 1.72 -3.78
CA HIS A 84 -12.17 1.06 -4.14
C HIS A 84 -11.91 -0.21 -4.95
N VAL A 85 -12.49 -1.33 -4.52
CA VAL A 85 -12.33 -2.66 -5.14
C VAL A 85 -13.53 -2.96 -6.04
N GLY A 86 -13.43 -2.56 -7.30
CA GLY A 86 -14.41 -2.85 -8.33
C GLY A 86 -14.27 -4.25 -8.96
N GLY A 87 -15.08 -4.54 -9.98
CA GLY A 87 -15.01 -5.76 -10.79
C GLY A 87 -15.85 -6.91 -10.26
N THR A 88 -15.47 -8.14 -10.64
CA THR A 88 -16.23 -9.38 -10.35
C THR A 88 -16.18 -9.76 -8.88
N SER A 89 -17.08 -10.65 -8.44
CA SER A 89 -17.05 -11.22 -7.08
C SER A 89 -15.77 -12.01 -6.83
N ALA A 90 -15.27 -12.73 -7.83
CA ALA A 90 -13.99 -13.46 -7.77
C ALA A 90 -12.81 -12.52 -7.49
N ARG A 91 -12.74 -11.39 -8.22
CA ARG A 91 -11.72 -10.36 -8.00
C ARG A 91 -11.78 -9.78 -6.57
N ARG A 92 -12.97 -9.42 -6.10
CA ARG A 92 -13.16 -8.90 -4.74
C ARG A 92 -12.77 -9.94 -3.67
N SER A 93 -13.10 -11.23 -3.90
CA SER A 93 -12.68 -12.33 -3.02
C SER A 93 -11.15 -12.45 -2.97
N ASN A 94 -10.46 -12.37 -4.12
CA ASN A 94 -8.99 -12.43 -4.19
C ASN A 94 -8.32 -11.28 -3.42
N VAL A 95 -8.84 -10.05 -3.59
CA VAL A 95 -8.33 -8.88 -2.86
C VAL A 95 -8.54 -9.04 -1.35
N LYS A 96 -9.73 -9.48 -0.92
CA LYS A 96 -10.02 -9.73 0.48
C LYS A 96 -9.11 -10.81 1.07
N LEU A 97 -8.86 -11.89 0.33
CA LEU A 97 -8.01 -13.00 0.78
C LEU A 97 -6.54 -12.56 0.90
N SER A 98 -6.02 -11.83 -0.09
CA SER A 98 -4.65 -11.32 -0.03
C SER A 98 -4.47 -10.25 1.06
N ALA A 99 -5.48 -9.41 1.30
CA ALA A 99 -5.48 -8.46 2.41
C ALA A 99 -5.46 -9.17 3.77
N ALA A 100 -6.26 -10.22 3.93
CA ALA A 100 -6.27 -11.02 5.15
C ALA A 100 -4.91 -11.68 5.44
N SER A 101 -4.15 -12.06 4.39
CA SER A 101 -2.82 -12.68 4.55
C SER A 101 -1.77 -11.73 5.12
N ILE A 102 -1.94 -10.42 4.97
CA ILE A 102 -1.01 -9.40 5.49
C ILE A 102 -1.55 -8.69 6.75
N ASN A 103 -2.79 -9.01 7.15
CA ASN A 103 -3.39 -8.38 8.33
C ASN A 103 -2.69 -8.82 9.63
N GLU A 104 -2.52 -7.89 10.57
CA GLU A 104 -1.82 -8.10 11.85
C GLU A 104 -0.35 -8.52 11.71
N TYR A 105 0.26 -8.34 10.53
CA TYR A 105 1.68 -8.65 10.34
C TYR A 105 2.54 -7.62 11.06
N VAL A 106 3.38 -8.08 11.98
CA VAL A 106 4.27 -7.24 12.80
C VAL A 106 5.70 -7.30 12.28
N MET A 107 6.37 -6.16 12.28
CA MET A 107 7.78 -6.01 11.92
C MET A 107 8.51 -5.22 13.00
N ASN A 108 9.57 -5.79 13.56
CA ASN A 108 10.50 -5.06 14.42
C ASN A 108 11.38 -4.09 13.60
N SER A 109 12.12 -3.23 14.28
CA SER A 109 13.12 -2.38 13.65
C SER A 109 14.11 -3.21 12.83
N GLY A 110 14.37 -2.81 11.59
CA GLY A 110 15.25 -3.50 10.64
C GLY A 110 14.66 -4.69 9.92
N ASP A 111 13.45 -5.17 10.27
CA ASP A 111 12.79 -6.26 9.55
C ASP A 111 12.43 -5.86 8.12
N VAL A 112 12.55 -6.84 7.22
CA VAL A 112 12.18 -6.72 5.80
C VAL A 112 10.90 -7.48 5.52
N PHE A 113 9.94 -6.82 4.88
CA PHE A 113 8.71 -7.43 4.38
C PHE A 113 8.87 -7.81 2.91
N SER A 114 8.40 -9.01 2.53
CA SER A 114 8.22 -9.44 1.14
C SER A 114 6.76 -9.82 0.93
N TYR A 115 6.08 -9.15 0.00
CA TYR A 115 4.68 -9.43 -0.30
C TYR A 115 4.48 -10.86 -0.80
N ASN A 116 5.38 -11.33 -1.67
CA ASN A 116 5.28 -12.68 -2.22
C ASN A 116 5.51 -13.76 -1.15
N GLU A 117 6.43 -13.56 -0.22
CA GLU A 117 6.67 -14.50 0.88
C GLU A 117 5.48 -14.57 1.85
N VAL A 118 4.97 -13.41 2.28
CA VAL A 118 3.87 -13.35 3.27
C VAL A 118 2.55 -13.83 2.67
N VAL A 119 2.19 -13.36 1.48
CA VAL A 119 0.93 -13.78 0.81
C VAL A 119 1.06 -15.20 0.23
N GLY A 120 2.26 -15.61 -0.20
CA GLY A 120 2.53 -16.92 -0.79
C GLY A 120 1.92 -17.08 -2.19
N GLN A 121 2.06 -18.29 -2.75
CA GLN A 121 1.53 -18.60 -4.08
C GLN A 121 -0.01 -18.55 -4.10
N ARG A 122 -0.55 -17.88 -5.13
CA ARG A 122 -2.00 -17.70 -5.32
C ARG A 122 -2.52 -18.91 -6.10
N THR A 123 -3.12 -19.86 -5.39
CA THR A 123 -3.66 -21.09 -5.99
C THR A 123 -5.13 -21.26 -5.67
N ALA A 124 -5.85 -22.03 -6.50
CA ALA A 124 -7.25 -22.37 -6.26
C ALA A 124 -7.45 -23.13 -4.93
N ALA A 125 -6.47 -23.98 -4.56
CA ALA A 125 -6.49 -24.71 -3.29
C ALA A 125 -6.43 -23.77 -2.05
N ARG A 126 -5.87 -22.57 -2.19
CA ARG A 126 -5.85 -21.54 -1.17
C ARG A 126 -7.05 -20.57 -1.26
N GLY A 127 -8.03 -20.88 -2.09
CA GLY A 127 -9.27 -20.10 -2.24
C GLY A 127 -9.20 -18.96 -3.25
N TYR A 128 -8.08 -18.78 -3.97
CA TYR A 128 -8.00 -17.79 -5.04
C TYR A 128 -8.78 -18.26 -6.28
N GLN A 129 -9.48 -17.32 -6.91
CA GLN A 129 -10.36 -17.56 -8.06
C GLN A 129 -9.79 -16.92 -9.31
N ALA A 130 -10.18 -17.43 -10.47
CA ALA A 130 -9.89 -16.79 -11.75
C ALA A 130 -10.64 -15.45 -11.85
N ALA A 131 -9.93 -14.41 -12.18
CA ALA A 131 -10.46 -13.06 -12.35
C ALA A 131 -9.57 -12.27 -13.33
N PRO A 132 -10.12 -11.21 -13.98
CA PRO A 132 -9.37 -10.43 -14.94
C PRO A 132 -8.06 -9.89 -14.37
N ALA A 133 -6.97 -10.16 -15.07
CA ALA A 133 -5.63 -9.68 -14.82
C ALA A 133 -4.98 -9.24 -16.15
N TYR A 134 -3.97 -8.36 -16.06
CA TYR A 134 -3.18 -7.98 -17.23
C TYR A 134 -1.93 -8.87 -17.31
N VAL A 135 -1.90 -9.75 -18.30
CA VAL A 135 -0.77 -10.64 -18.55
C VAL A 135 -0.22 -10.33 -19.95
N GLN A 136 1.07 -10.00 -20.05
CA GLN A 136 1.75 -9.65 -21.29
C GLN A 136 1.07 -8.57 -22.15
N GLY A 137 0.25 -7.73 -21.52
CA GLY A 137 -0.47 -6.65 -22.20
C GLY A 137 -1.90 -7.00 -22.62
N GLU A 138 -2.36 -8.20 -22.38
CA GLU A 138 -3.74 -8.64 -22.62
C GLU A 138 -4.51 -8.80 -21.31
N THR A 139 -5.82 -8.67 -21.38
CA THR A 139 -6.70 -8.97 -20.25
C THR A 139 -7.10 -10.43 -20.33
N VAL A 140 -6.67 -11.23 -19.36
CA VAL A 140 -6.98 -12.66 -19.25
C VAL A 140 -7.48 -12.97 -17.85
N ASP A 141 -8.27 -14.03 -17.72
CA ASP A 141 -8.67 -14.55 -16.42
C ASP A 141 -7.52 -15.38 -15.83
N GLU A 142 -6.96 -14.92 -14.72
CA GLU A 142 -5.86 -15.57 -14.01
C GLU A 142 -6.24 -15.83 -12.55
N ILE A 143 -5.78 -16.97 -12.00
CA ILE A 143 -5.97 -17.28 -10.57
C ILE A 143 -5.26 -16.23 -9.73
N GLY A 144 -6.02 -15.53 -8.88
CA GLY A 144 -5.49 -14.42 -8.07
C GLY A 144 -5.60 -13.05 -8.76
N GLY A 145 -6.28 -12.93 -9.90
CA GLY A 145 -6.51 -11.63 -10.54
C GLY A 145 -7.05 -10.60 -9.55
N GLY A 146 -6.45 -9.41 -9.52
CA GLY A 146 -6.79 -8.30 -8.63
C GLY A 146 -5.89 -8.09 -7.42
N ILE A 147 -5.02 -9.03 -7.05
CA ILE A 147 -4.18 -8.93 -5.82
C ILE A 147 -3.19 -7.76 -5.84
N CYS A 148 -2.75 -7.30 -7.01
CA CYS A 148 -1.89 -6.12 -7.12
C CYS A 148 -2.56 -4.85 -6.58
N GLN A 149 -3.88 -4.83 -6.39
CA GLN A 149 -4.53 -3.74 -5.68
C GLN A 149 -4.17 -3.75 -4.19
N THR A 150 -4.03 -4.94 -3.57
CA THR A 150 -3.58 -5.05 -2.18
C THR A 150 -2.14 -4.57 -2.02
N SER A 151 -1.22 -5.02 -2.90
CA SER A 151 0.18 -4.56 -2.85
C SER A 151 0.33 -3.06 -3.13
N SER A 152 -0.47 -2.50 -4.05
CA SER A 152 -0.47 -1.06 -4.32
C SER A 152 -1.02 -0.24 -3.15
N THR A 153 -2.10 -0.71 -2.51
CA THR A 153 -2.66 -0.02 -1.34
C THR A 153 -1.68 -0.06 -0.17
N LEU A 154 -1.02 -1.21 0.05
CA LEU A 154 0.03 -1.34 1.06
C LEU A 154 1.23 -0.43 0.74
N TYR A 155 1.69 -0.39 -0.53
CA TYR A 155 2.78 0.49 -0.96
C TYR A 155 2.50 1.95 -0.63
N LEU A 156 1.32 2.45 -0.97
CA LEU A 156 0.94 3.84 -0.66
C LEU A 156 0.86 4.09 0.85
N ALA A 157 0.37 3.11 1.65
CA ALA A 157 0.38 3.22 3.11
C ALA A 157 1.81 3.29 3.66
N CYS A 158 2.74 2.44 3.16
CA CYS A 158 4.15 2.45 3.55
C CYS A 158 4.85 3.77 3.17
N LEU A 159 4.58 4.31 1.97
CA LEU A 159 5.11 5.63 1.57
C LEU A 159 4.67 6.73 2.55
N ARG A 160 3.39 6.74 2.93
CA ARG A 160 2.83 7.70 3.90
C ARG A 160 3.34 7.50 5.33
N SER A 161 3.86 6.31 5.63
CA SER A 161 4.51 5.97 6.91
C SER A 161 6.02 6.25 6.92
N ASN A 162 6.56 6.84 5.87
CA ASN A 162 7.99 7.10 5.68
C ASN A 162 8.88 5.85 5.73
N LEU A 163 8.34 4.67 5.42
CA LEU A 163 9.10 3.43 5.39
C LEU A 163 10.00 3.34 4.17
N GLU A 164 11.12 2.65 4.29
CA GLU A 164 12.07 2.43 3.22
C GLU A 164 11.58 1.36 2.24
N ILE A 165 11.40 1.73 0.98
CA ILE A 165 10.98 0.82 -0.08
C ILE A 165 12.23 0.21 -0.74
N THR A 166 12.40 -1.12 -0.62
CA THR A 166 13.57 -1.82 -1.10
C THR A 166 13.36 -2.52 -2.45
N GLU A 167 12.11 -2.87 -2.79
CA GLU A 167 11.78 -3.41 -4.11
C GLU A 167 10.35 -3.02 -4.50
N ARG A 168 10.20 -2.42 -5.69
CA ARG A 168 8.88 -2.05 -6.23
C ARG A 168 8.92 -1.99 -7.76
N TYR A 169 7.89 -2.51 -8.40
CA TYR A 169 7.67 -2.43 -9.83
C TYR A 169 6.35 -1.73 -10.14
N ALA A 170 6.34 -0.79 -11.10
CA ALA A 170 5.12 -0.20 -11.61
C ALA A 170 4.36 -1.21 -12.49
N HIS A 171 3.04 -1.05 -12.59
CA HIS A 171 2.26 -1.77 -13.58
C HIS A 171 2.65 -1.35 -15.02
N ARG A 172 2.31 -2.20 -15.97
CA ARG A 172 2.47 -1.87 -17.40
C ARG A 172 1.58 -0.71 -17.84
N TYR A 173 0.38 -0.61 -17.29
CA TYR A 173 -0.61 0.45 -17.55
C TYR A 173 -1.03 1.10 -16.24
N VAL A 174 -1.48 2.36 -16.28
CA VAL A 174 -1.94 3.08 -15.08
C VAL A 174 -3.16 2.36 -14.48
N PRO A 175 -3.08 1.87 -13.24
CA PRO A 175 -4.24 1.26 -12.59
C PRO A 175 -5.29 2.31 -12.21
N ALA A 176 -6.58 2.03 -12.51
CA ALA A 176 -7.67 2.97 -12.25
C ALA A 176 -8.01 3.17 -10.76
N TYR A 177 -7.49 2.34 -9.86
CA TYR A 177 -7.83 2.35 -8.43
C TYR A 177 -6.85 3.16 -7.56
N ILE A 178 -5.76 3.68 -8.14
CA ILE A 178 -4.74 4.41 -7.39
C ILE A 178 -4.08 5.48 -8.26
N THR A 179 -3.56 6.53 -7.64
CA THR A 179 -2.83 7.60 -8.32
C THR A 179 -1.60 7.06 -9.06
N ALA A 180 -1.39 7.54 -10.30
CA ALA A 180 -0.24 7.14 -11.11
C ALA A 180 1.09 7.37 -10.39
N GLY A 181 1.96 6.36 -10.42
CA GLY A 181 3.24 6.33 -9.70
C GLY A 181 3.18 5.76 -8.29
N MET A 182 1.97 5.54 -7.74
CA MET A 182 1.78 5.04 -6.36
C MET A 182 1.26 3.60 -6.32
N ASP A 183 1.48 2.86 -7.38
CA ASP A 183 1.11 1.45 -7.54
C ASP A 183 2.33 0.53 -7.37
N ALA A 184 2.09 -0.72 -7.02
CA ALA A 184 3.09 -1.78 -6.97
C ALA A 184 2.50 -3.08 -7.55
N THR A 185 3.12 -3.59 -8.64
CA THR A 185 2.73 -4.86 -9.24
C THR A 185 3.52 -6.01 -8.64
N VAL A 186 2.84 -7.14 -8.44
CA VAL A 186 3.44 -8.37 -7.91
C VAL A 186 2.95 -9.59 -8.69
N SER A 187 3.84 -10.58 -8.84
CA SER A 187 3.46 -11.91 -9.36
C SER A 187 4.30 -12.99 -8.69
N TRP A 188 3.76 -14.20 -8.56
CA TRP A 188 4.51 -15.31 -7.97
C TRP A 188 5.64 -15.76 -8.89
N GLY A 189 6.87 -15.75 -8.37
CA GLY A 189 8.08 -16.06 -9.15
C GLY A 189 8.53 -14.95 -10.10
N GLY A 190 7.95 -13.75 -10.01
CA GLY A 190 8.27 -12.55 -10.79
C GLY A 190 8.40 -11.32 -9.88
N PRO A 191 7.90 -10.15 -10.29
CA PRO A 191 7.97 -8.93 -9.50
C PRO A 191 7.47 -9.13 -8.08
N ASP A 192 8.18 -8.56 -7.10
CA ASP A 192 7.78 -8.52 -5.71
C ASP A 192 7.65 -7.07 -5.22
N TYR A 193 7.05 -6.90 -4.06
CA TYR A 193 7.02 -5.65 -3.34
C TYR A 193 7.64 -5.85 -1.96
N LYS A 194 8.74 -5.12 -1.69
CA LYS A 194 9.48 -5.22 -0.43
C LYS A 194 9.72 -3.85 0.19
N PHE A 195 9.72 -3.81 1.51
CA PHE A 195 10.07 -2.64 2.28
C PHE A 195 10.69 -3.05 3.63
N THR A 196 11.42 -2.12 4.24
CA THR A 196 12.06 -2.30 5.54
C THR A 196 11.36 -1.42 6.57
N ASN A 197 11.18 -1.93 7.79
CA ASN A 197 10.89 -1.09 8.93
C ASN A 197 12.17 -0.37 9.37
N ASN A 198 12.40 0.81 8.82
CA ASN A 198 13.55 1.67 9.13
C ASN A 198 13.32 2.59 10.33
N SER A 199 12.21 2.39 11.09
CA SER A 199 11.97 3.09 12.35
C SER A 199 12.61 2.35 13.53
N LEU A 200 12.74 3.01 14.67
CA LEU A 200 13.25 2.39 15.90
C LEU A 200 12.23 1.46 16.58
N TYR A 201 10.95 1.61 16.27
CA TYR A 201 9.83 0.92 16.94
C TYR A 201 9.21 -0.15 16.06
N PRO A 202 8.61 -1.19 16.66
CA PRO A 202 7.81 -2.14 15.90
C PRO A 202 6.64 -1.48 15.17
N ILE A 203 6.32 -1.97 13.97
CA ILE A 203 5.15 -1.57 13.20
C ILE A 203 4.23 -2.76 12.96
N LYS A 204 2.93 -2.48 12.72
CA LYS A 204 1.91 -3.48 12.43
C LYS A 204 1.10 -3.06 11.20
N ILE A 205 0.90 -4.00 10.28
CA ILE A 205 0.01 -3.82 9.13
C ILE A 205 -1.40 -4.19 9.57
N VAL A 206 -2.37 -3.30 9.39
CA VAL A 206 -3.78 -3.56 9.63
C VAL A 206 -4.56 -3.36 8.34
N THR A 207 -5.39 -4.34 7.97
CA THR A 207 -6.22 -4.28 6.77
C THR A 207 -7.70 -4.33 7.12
N ILE A 208 -8.48 -3.46 6.49
CA ILE A 208 -9.94 -3.38 6.66
C ILE A 208 -10.58 -3.47 5.29
N TYR A 209 -11.47 -4.45 5.09
CA TYR A 209 -12.22 -4.60 3.86
C TYR A 209 -13.71 -4.42 4.13
N GLU A 210 -14.24 -3.25 3.76
CA GLU A 210 -15.63 -2.87 4.00
C GLU A 210 -16.22 -2.13 2.80
N ASN A 211 -17.48 -2.41 2.45
CA ASN A 211 -18.23 -1.70 1.41
C ASN A 211 -17.49 -1.63 0.06
N ASN A 212 -16.79 -2.70 -0.31
CA ASN A 212 -15.90 -2.77 -1.46
C ASN A 212 -14.73 -1.77 -1.43
N TYR A 213 -14.29 -1.35 -0.26
CA TYR A 213 -13.04 -0.63 -0.08
C TYR A 213 -12.05 -1.47 0.70
N LEU A 214 -10.80 -1.45 0.24
CA LEU A 214 -9.66 -1.93 1.00
C LEU A 214 -8.96 -0.72 1.62
N THR A 215 -8.86 -0.72 2.94
CA THR A 215 -8.03 0.23 3.70
C THR A 215 -6.85 -0.54 4.29
N VAL A 216 -5.64 0.00 4.13
CA VAL A 216 -4.42 -0.50 4.77
C VAL A 216 -3.87 0.60 5.66
N ARG A 217 -3.59 0.26 6.92
CA ARG A 217 -2.96 1.12 7.92
C ARG A 217 -1.63 0.53 8.34
N ILE A 218 -0.66 1.37 8.53
CA ILE A 218 0.57 1.04 9.26
C ILE A 218 0.47 1.67 10.63
N LEU A 219 0.34 0.82 11.65
CA LEU A 219 0.39 1.24 13.05
C LEU A 219 1.83 1.20 13.53
N GLY A 220 2.22 2.12 14.40
CA GLY A 220 3.55 2.18 14.99
C GLY A 220 3.64 3.28 16.04
N THR A 221 4.82 3.86 16.21
CA THR A 221 5.08 4.94 17.16
C THR A 221 5.66 6.14 16.43
N ASN A 222 4.96 7.26 16.49
CA ASN A 222 5.37 8.54 15.90
C ASN A 222 5.82 9.49 17.05
N VAL A 223 7.12 9.49 17.33
CA VAL A 223 7.68 10.32 18.41
C VAL A 223 7.89 11.77 17.99
N ASP A 224 8.10 12.02 16.70
CA ASP A 224 8.46 13.34 16.17
C ASP A 224 7.25 14.14 15.66
N GLY A 225 6.05 13.53 15.66
CA GLY A 225 4.84 14.14 15.10
C GLY A 225 4.92 14.38 13.58
N THR A 226 5.82 13.71 12.88
CA THR A 226 6.03 13.88 11.45
C THR A 226 4.88 13.25 10.65
N SER A 227 4.63 13.81 9.45
CA SER A 227 3.67 13.28 8.50
C SER A 227 4.21 13.30 7.07
N VAL A 228 3.69 12.42 6.20
CA VAL A 228 4.16 12.31 4.82
C VAL A 228 3.00 12.51 3.85
N LYS A 229 3.23 13.38 2.83
CA LYS A 229 2.35 13.53 1.67
C LYS A 229 3.10 13.14 0.41
N MET A 230 2.44 12.32 -0.42
CA MET A 230 2.98 11.93 -1.72
C MET A 230 2.48 12.88 -2.80
N THR A 231 3.38 13.27 -3.70
CA THR A 231 3.02 14.01 -4.92
C THR A 231 3.58 13.29 -6.14
N ASN A 232 2.95 13.49 -7.29
CA ASN A 232 3.46 13.03 -8.57
C ASN A 232 3.61 14.18 -9.54
N GLU A 233 4.57 14.05 -10.42
CA GLU A 233 4.88 14.96 -11.53
C GLU A 233 4.69 14.20 -12.85
N TRP A 234 3.84 14.72 -13.72
CA TRP A 234 3.72 14.21 -15.08
C TRP A 234 4.94 14.63 -15.91
N LEU A 235 5.58 13.67 -16.60
CA LEU A 235 6.77 13.90 -17.40
C LEU A 235 6.48 13.83 -18.90
N SER A 236 5.70 12.85 -19.35
CA SER A 236 5.39 12.67 -20.77
C SER A 236 4.17 11.78 -20.99
N THR A 237 3.58 11.93 -22.17
CA THR A 237 2.52 11.08 -22.71
C THR A 237 3.01 10.39 -23.97
N THR A 238 2.71 9.10 -24.11
CA THR A 238 2.93 8.32 -25.33
C THR A 238 1.57 7.91 -25.88
N PRO A 239 1.08 8.55 -26.95
CA PRO A 239 -0.21 8.20 -27.55
C PRO A 239 -0.19 6.77 -28.09
N TYR A 240 -1.36 6.16 -28.18
CA TYR A 240 -1.52 4.89 -28.89
C TYR A 240 -1.75 5.15 -30.38
N GLU A 241 -1.50 4.13 -31.20
CA GLU A 241 -1.81 4.10 -32.63
C GLU A 241 -3.00 3.18 -32.89
N THR A 242 -3.74 3.44 -33.97
CA THR A 242 -4.76 2.54 -34.48
C THR A 242 -4.15 1.65 -35.58
N VAL A 243 -4.19 0.34 -35.36
CA VAL A 243 -3.70 -0.69 -36.29
C VAL A 243 -4.89 -1.50 -36.80
N TYR A 244 -4.90 -1.80 -38.08
CA TYR A 244 -5.93 -2.61 -38.70
C TYR A 244 -5.37 -3.99 -39.05
N GLU A 245 -6.17 -5.03 -38.75
CA GLU A 245 -5.88 -6.43 -39.13
C GLU A 245 -7.05 -6.97 -39.95
N ASP A 246 -6.78 -7.62 -41.07
CA ASP A 246 -7.82 -8.21 -41.88
C ASP A 246 -8.32 -9.53 -41.23
N ASP A 247 -9.64 -9.68 -41.11
CA ASP A 247 -10.29 -10.86 -40.60
C ASP A 247 -11.34 -11.35 -41.62
N PRO A 248 -11.04 -12.42 -42.43
CA PRO A 248 -11.96 -12.92 -43.44
C PRO A 248 -13.21 -13.58 -42.84
N THR A 249 -13.29 -13.80 -41.52
CA THR A 249 -14.47 -14.37 -40.86
C THR A 249 -15.53 -13.32 -40.53
N LEU A 250 -15.17 -12.04 -40.54
CA LEU A 250 -16.11 -10.96 -40.36
C LEU A 250 -16.96 -10.72 -41.66
N ALA A 251 -18.17 -10.20 -41.46
CA ALA A 251 -18.99 -9.79 -42.59
C ALA A 251 -18.31 -8.71 -43.44
N PRO A 252 -18.44 -8.72 -44.76
CA PRO A 252 -17.83 -7.69 -45.63
C PRO A 252 -18.20 -6.26 -45.21
N GLY A 253 -17.17 -5.42 -45.13
CA GLY A 253 -17.31 -3.99 -44.74
C GLY A 253 -17.57 -3.72 -43.27
N THR A 254 -17.44 -4.73 -42.40
CA THR A 254 -17.60 -4.57 -40.95
C THR A 254 -16.24 -4.38 -40.27
N GLU A 255 -16.24 -3.65 -39.14
CA GLU A 255 -15.08 -3.47 -38.29
C GLU A 255 -15.44 -3.91 -36.87
N GLN A 256 -14.47 -4.52 -36.16
CA GLN A 256 -14.60 -4.94 -34.76
C GLN A 256 -13.34 -4.57 -33.98
N VAL A 257 -13.49 -3.91 -32.82
CA VAL A 257 -12.35 -3.63 -31.94
C VAL A 257 -11.88 -4.92 -31.28
N LYS A 258 -10.66 -5.37 -31.62
CA LYS A 258 -9.98 -6.52 -31.02
C LYS A 258 -9.32 -6.14 -29.72
N THR A 259 -8.66 -4.97 -29.69
CA THR A 259 -7.84 -4.54 -28.55
C THR A 259 -8.21 -3.12 -28.14
N THR A 260 -8.60 -2.95 -26.86
CA THR A 260 -8.84 -1.63 -26.27
C THR A 260 -7.51 -0.88 -26.10
N PRO A 261 -7.40 0.38 -26.55
CA PRO A 261 -6.16 1.15 -26.44
C PRO A 261 -5.89 1.62 -25.01
N TYR A 262 -4.61 1.89 -24.74
CA TYR A 262 -4.14 2.66 -23.58
C TYR A 262 -3.12 3.70 -24.01
N THR A 263 -3.27 4.91 -23.52
CA THR A 263 -2.25 5.96 -23.62
C THR A 263 -1.16 5.68 -22.59
N GLY A 264 0.09 5.74 -23.00
CA GLY A 264 1.24 5.59 -22.12
C GLY A 264 1.54 6.90 -21.39
N TYR A 265 2.02 6.81 -20.18
CA TYR A 265 2.37 7.95 -19.34
C TYR A 265 3.66 7.70 -18.60
N LYS A 266 4.42 8.76 -18.33
CA LYS A 266 5.57 8.71 -17.46
C LYS A 266 5.40 9.69 -16.32
N TYR A 267 5.51 9.20 -15.10
CA TYR A 267 5.37 9.98 -13.88
C TYR A 267 6.61 9.81 -13.00
N ARG A 268 6.93 10.89 -12.28
CA ARG A 268 7.87 10.88 -11.16
C ARG A 268 7.12 11.16 -9.89
N THR A 269 7.48 10.46 -8.80
CA THR A 269 6.85 10.65 -7.50
C THR A 269 7.85 11.20 -6.50
N TYR A 270 7.33 11.97 -5.53
CA TYR A 270 8.11 12.58 -4.47
C TYR A 270 7.46 12.32 -3.13
N ARG A 271 8.29 12.08 -2.13
CA ARG A 271 7.93 11.94 -0.73
C ARG A 271 8.21 13.28 -0.05
N ASN A 272 7.16 13.92 0.47
CA ASN A 272 7.23 15.19 1.15
C ASN A 272 6.98 14.95 2.64
N VAL A 273 7.99 15.17 3.48
CA VAL A 273 7.93 14.98 4.93
C VAL A 273 7.69 16.33 5.59
N TYR A 274 6.74 16.37 6.50
CA TYR A 274 6.35 17.55 7.27
C TYR A 274 6.57 17.31 8.76
N ASP A 275 6.94 18.36 9.50
CA ASP A 275 7.00 18.32 10.96
C ASP A 275 5.60 18.38 11.61
N ALA A 276 5.56 18.36 12.94
CA ALA A 276 4.34 18.44 13.73
C ALA A 276 3.53 19.74 13.50
N ASP A 277 4.20 20.82 13.10
CA ASP A 277 3.56 22.12 12.79
C ASP A 277 3.08 22.19 11.33
N GLY A 278 3.26 21.14 10.54
CA GLY A 278 2.88 21.07 9.13
C GLY A 278 3.86 21.80 8.19
N LYS A 279 5.05 22.12 8.62
CA LYS A 279 6.10 22.70 7.80
C LYS A 279 6.87 21.62 7.06
N LEU A 280 7.12 21.82 5.76
CA LEU A 280 7.91 20.90 4.94
C LEU A 280 9.36 20.82 5.46
N ILE A 281 9.78 19.60 5.86
CA ILE A 281 11.15 19.26 6.27
C ILE A 281 11.99 18.86 5.06
N SER A 282 11.43 17.95 4.23
CA SER A 282 12.13 17.44 3.05
C SER A 282 11.16 17.07 1.93
N SER A 283 11.66 17.15 0.70
CA SER A 283 10.99 16.65 -0.50
C SER A 283 12.00 15.81 -1.27
N THR A 284 11.83 14.50 -1.30
CA THR A 284 12.78 13.58 -1.90
C THR A 284 12.14 12.82 -3.06
N TYR A 285 12.92 12.59 -4.12
CA TYR A 285 12.54 11.73 -5.21
C TYR A 285 12.33 10.30 -4.68
N GLU A 286 11.18 9.69 -5.05
CA GLU A 286 10.85 8.31 -4.67
C GLU A 286 11.07 7.34 -5.83
N ALA A 287 10.36 7.56 -6.94
CA ALA A 287 10.42 6.65 -8.07
C ALA A 287 10.00 7.32 -9.39
N THR A 288 10.38 6.68 -10.51
CA THR A 288 9.82 6.97 -11.82
C THR A 288 9.04 5.77 -12.33
N SER A 289 7.79 5.99 -12.75
CA SER A 289 6.91 4.98 -13.35
C SER A 289 6.71 5.28 -14.83
N ASP A 290 6.98 4.29 -15.67
CA ASP A 290 6.87 4.37 -17.14
C ASP A 290 5.79 3.40 -17.61
N TYR A 291 4.56 3.91 -17.73
CA TYR A 291 3.39 3.16 -18.19
C TYR A 291 3.36 3.14 -19.71
N LYS A 292 3.25 1.95 -20.29
CA LYS A 292 3.33 1.74 -21.74
C LYS A 292 2.01 2.10 -22.42
N SER A 293 2.10 2.54 -23.66
CA SER A 293 0.94 2.60 -24.55
C SER A 293 0.56 1.21 -25.06
N ARG A 294 -0.71 1.06 -25.47
CA ARG A 294 -1.26 -0.13 -26.12
C ARG A 294 -2.09 0.32 -27.31
N ASN A 295 -1.74 -0.15 -28.49
CA ASN A 295 -2.41 0.22 -29.72
C ASN A 295 -3.86 -0.29 -29.76
N LYS A 296 -4.75 0.49 -30.39
CA LYS A 296 -6.08 0.05 -30.76
C LYS A 296 -5.94 -0.88 -31.95
N VAL A 297 -6.36 -2.14 -31.83
CA VAL A 297 -6.42 -3.07 -32.95
C VAL A 297 -7.87 -3.21 -33.40
N ILE A 298 -8.11 -2.96 -34.68
CA ILE A 298 -9.41 -3.08 -35.32
C ILE A 298 -9.32 -4.20 -36.36
N LEU A 299 -10.16 -5.23 -36.21
CA LEU A 299 -10.37 -6.26 -37.23
C LEU A 299 -11.26 -5.71 -38.32
N ARG A 300 -10.90 -5.93 -39.60
CA ARG A 300 -11.68 -5.57 -40.78
C ARG A 300 -12.14 -6.79 -41.53
N GLY A 301 -13.43 -6.88 -41.80
CA GLY A 301 -13.97 -7.83 -42.74
C GLY A 301 -13.54 -7.53 -44.20
N PRO A 302 -13.71 -8.48 -45.08
CA PRO A 302 -13.39 -8.30 -46.52
C PRO A 302 -14.01 -7.03 -47.09
N ALA A 303 -13.36 -6.42 -48.08
CA ALA A 303 -13.93 -5.27 -48.77
C ALA A 303 -15.29 -5.66 -49.42
N VAL A 304 -16.26 -4.77 -49.34
CA VAL A 304 -17.50 -4.93 -50.06
C VAL A 304 -17.19 -4.81 -51.56
N GLU A 305 -17.33 -5.90 -52.35
CA GLU A 305 -17.25 -5.79 -53.78
C GLU A 305 -18.44 -4.91 -54.27
N THR A 306 -18.14 -3.68 -54.59
CA THR A 306 -19.07 -2.85 -55.38
C THR A 306 -19.11 -3.46 -56.75
N ALA A 307 -20.24 -4.12 -57.10
CA ALA A 307 -20.49 -4.58 -58.46
C ALA A 307 -20.28 -3.41 -59.40
N GLY A 308 -19.21 -3.50 -60.20
CA GLY A 308 -18.89 -2.49 -61.21
C GLY A 308 -20.01 -2.32 -62.19
N GLY A 309 -20.81 -1.30 -61.99
CA GLY A 309 -21.68 -0.75 -63.01
C GLY A 309 -20.90 0.32 -63.74
N ASP A 310 -20.44 0.01 -64.94
CA ASP A 310 -20.01 1.00 -65.95
C ASP A 310 -21.19 1.90 -66.26
N ALA A 311 -21.40 2.97 -65.51
CA ALA A 311 -22.29 4.06 -65.84
C ALA A 311 -21.45 5.14 -66.50
N GLN A 312 -21.45 5.12 -67.82
CA GLN A 312 -20.97 6.17 -68.72
C GLN A 312 -21.68 7.49 -68.36
N LEU A 313 -20.90 8.47 -67.84
CA LEU A 313 -21.37 9.82 -67.55
C LEU A 313 -21.69 10.55 -68.89
N PRO A 314 -22.84 11.25 -69.04
CA PRO A 314 -23.02 12.18 -70.12
C PRO A 314 -22.26 13.47 -69.85
N ASP A 315 -21.54 13.88 -70.87
CA ASP A 315 -20.85 15.15 -71.02
C ASP A 315 -21.84 16.35 -70.87
N GLY A 316 -21.57 17.28 -69.99
CA GLY A 316 -22.40 18.48 -69.83
C GLY A 316 -21.83 19.44 -68.80
N THR A 317 -20.99 20.33 -69.31
CA THR A 317 -20.48 21.59 -68.72
C THR A 317 -21.42 22.29 -67.76
N THR A 318 -20.91 22.63 -66.57
CA THR A 318 -20.96 23.95 -65.90
C THR A 318 -20.16 23.95 -64.63
N ASP A 319 -19.28 24.94 -64.53
CA ASP A 319 -18.48 25.29 -63.40
C ASP A 319 -19.39 25.83 -62.27
N PRO A 320 -19.22 25.40 -61.03
CA PRO A 320 -19.67 26.18 -59.90
C PRO A 320 -18.60 26.31 -58.81
N ALA A 321 -18.36 27.54 -58.45
CA ALA A 321 -18.07 28.09 -57.16
C ALA A 321 -17.48 27.16 -56.07
N ASP A 322 -16.33 27.60 -55.59
CA ASP A 322 -15.60 27.26 -54.37
C ASP A 322 -16.48 26.83 -53.15
N PRO A 323 -16.34 25.64 -52.62
CA PRO A 323 -16.98 25.26 -51.36
C PRO A 323 -16.06 25.55 -50.18
N THR A 324 -16.57 26.39 -49.34
CA THR A 324 -16.21 26.63 -47.95
C THR A 324 -15.76 25.37 -47.21
N THR A 325 -14.72 25.56 -46.40
CA THR A 325 -14.14 24.71 -45.35
C THR A 325 -15.05 23.60 -44.76
N PRO A 326 -14.59 22.34 -44.68
CA PRO A 326 -15.35 21.28 -44.00
C PRO A 326 -15.36 21.54 -42.51
N THR A 327 -16.56 21.55 -41.95
CA THR A 327 -16.80 21.45 -40.50
C THR A 327 -16.37 20.05 -40.02
N GLU A 328 -15.44 20.03 -39.09
CA GLU A 328 -14.97 18.85 -38.41
C GLU A 328 -16.15 18.11 -37.73
N PRO A 329 -16.28 16.78 -37.85
CA PRO A 329 -17.32 16.03 -37.14
C PRO A 329 -16.95 15.98 -35.66
N THR A 330 -17.86 16.43 -34.78
CA THR A 330 -17.81 16.21 -33.35
C THR A 330 -17.89 14.70 -33.10
N GLU A 331 -16.79 14.11 -32.64
CA GLU A 331 -16.77 12.72 -32.16
C GLU A 331 -17.64 12.55 -30.90
N PRO A 332 -18.36 11.41 -30.76
CA PRO A 332 -19.06 11.08 -29.52
C PRO A 332 -18.03 10.82 -28.42
N LEU A 333 -18.21 11.43 -27.27
CA LEU A 333 -17.41 11.20 -26.07
C LEU A 333 -17.45 9.72 -25.71
N ASP A 334 -16.29 9.06 -25.74
CA ASP A 334 -16.09 7.68 -25.26
C ASP A 334 -16.27 7.67 -23.72
N PRO A 335 -17.22 6.89 -23.17
CA PRO A 335 -17.45 6.84 -21.72
C PRO A 335 -16.32 6.20 -20.91
N ASN A 336 -15.26 5.70 -21.57
CA ASN A 336 -14.10 5.09 -20.92
C ASN A 336 -12.81 5.94 -21.00
N VAL A 337 -12.85 7.13 -21.56
CA VAL A 337 -11.73 8.07 -21.46
C VAL A 337 -11.77 8.69 -20.07
N PRO A 338 -10.74 8.50 -19.23
CA PRO A 338 -10.62 9.28 -18.00
C PRO A 338 -10.60 10.75 -18.43
N ALA A 339 -11.47 11.56 -17.85
CA ALA A 339 -11.45 13.01 -18.05
C ALA A 339 -10.01 13.52 -17.90
N GLU A 340 -9.61 14.44 -18.76
CA GLU A 340 -8.38 15.22 -18.59
C GLU A 340 -8.25 15.59 -17.12
N PRO A 341 -7.08 15.41 -16.47
CA PRO A 341 -6.95 15.73 -15.07
C PRO A 341 -7.32 17.20 -14.91
N ALA A 342 -8.48 17.43 -14.32
CA ALA A 342 -8.80 18.72 -13.76
C ALA A 342 -7.63 19.12 -12.86
N GLU A 343 -7.21 20.37 -12.90
CA GLU A 343 -6.27 20.92 -11.92
C GLU A 343 -6.63 20.37 -10.55
N PRO A 344 -5.65 19.87 -9.76
CA PRO A 344 -5.94 19.22 -8.50
C PRO A 344 -6.71 20.23 -7.65
N ALA A 345 -8.00 20.02 -7.50
CA ALA A 345 -8.73 20.58 -6.37
C ALA A 345 -7.98 20.10 -5.14
N ALA A 346 -7.60 21.04 -4.28
CA ALA A 346 -6.99 20.73 -2.99
C ALA A 346 -7.81 19.62 -2.36
N PRO A 347 -7.18 18.53 -1.87
CA PRO A 347 -7.90 17.46 -1.23
C PRO A 347 -8.70 18.07 -0.08
N ASP A 348 -10.00 17.88 -0.11
CA ASP A 348 -10.88 18.10 1.03
C ASP A 348 -10.55 16.99 2.04
N ASP A 349 -9.47 17.20 2.79
CA ASP A 349 -9.02 16.35 3.88
C ASP A 349 -9.99 16.54 5.08
N GLY A 350 -11.25 16.17 4.88
CA GLY A 350 -12.29 16.18 5.91
C GLY A 350 -12.05 15.19 7.06
N TRP A 351 -10.80 15.05 7.51
CA TRP A 351 -10.43 14.30 8.70
C TRP A 351 -9.84 15.23 9.75
N THR A 352 -10.74 15.78 10.58
CA THR A 352 -10.36 16.37 11.86
C THR A 352 -9.97 15.23 12.79
N ILE A 353 -8.71 15.16 13.17
CA ILE A 353 -8.24 14.31 14.27
C ILE A 353 -8.90 14.85 15.54
N GLN A 354 -9.87 14.11 16.09
CA GLN A 354 -10.35 14.37 17.44
C GLN A 354 -9.30 13.84 18.42
N THR A 355 -8.49 14.74 18.98
CA THR A 355 -7.72 14.46 20.18
C THR A 355 -8.68 14.30 21.34
N PRO A 356 -8.48 13.37 22.30
CA PRO A 356 -9.27 13.28 23.52
C PRO A 356 -9.01 14.52 24.37
N GLU A 357 -10.01 15.37 24.55
CA GLU A 357 -9.96 16.46 25.52
C GLU A 357 -9.81 15.88 26.92
N GLN A 358 -8.75 16.30 27.59
CA GLN A 358 -8.60 16.15 29.04
C GLN A 358 -9.71 16.97 29.73
N GLY A 359 -10.59 16.27 30.44
CA GLY A 359 -11.58 16.90 31.29
C GLY A 359 -10.93 17.66 32.45
N GLY A 360 -10.92 18.97 32.34
CA GLY A 360 -10.63 19.88 33.44
C GLY A 360 -11.93 20.25 34.19
N GLN A 361 -11.88 20.02 35.50
CA GLN A 361 -12.89 20.40 36.50
C GLN A 361 -13.32 21.86 36.40
N GLN A 362 -14.62 22.13 36.46
CA GLN A 362 -15.16 23.28 37.18
C GLN A 362 -16.48 22.89 37.86
N ALA A 363 -16.45 23.02 39.17
CA ALA A 363 -17.60 22.97 40.05
C ALA A 363 -18.34 24.31 40.02
N ALA A 364 -19.64 24.32 40.09
CA ALA A 364 -20.44 25.09 41.03
C ALA A 364 -21.97 25.03 40.75
N ASP A 365 -22.66 24.59 41.77
CA ASP A 365 -23.97 25.04 42.31
C ASP A 365 -25.19 25.25 41.40
N GLN A 366 -26.26 24.50 41.64
CA GLN A 366 -27.42 24.83 42.44
C GLN A 366 -28.55 23.79 42.34
N ALA A 367 -28.86 23.29 43.49
CA ALA A 367 -30.14 23.09 44.15
C ALA A 367 -31.39 22.60 43.36
N GLY A 368 -31.97 21.55 43.90
CA GLY A 368 -33.43 21.52 44.10
C GLY A 368 -34.19 20.32 43.62
N GLY A 369 -34.57 19.42 44.52
CA GLY A 369 -35.94 18.93 44.55
C GLY A 369 -36.21 17.45 44.26
N THR A 370 -36.25 16.66 45.33
CA THR A 370 -37.29 15.71 45.72
C THR A 370 -37.74 14.56 44.78
N GLY A 371 -37.62 13.33 45.28
CA GLY A 371 -38.75 12.43 45.36
C GLY A 371 -38.53 10.98 45.00
N ALA A 372 -38.28 10.17 46.02
CA ALA A 372 -38.90 8.88 46.40
C ALA A 372 -38.90 7.66 45.44
N SER A 373 -38.31 6.63 45.97
CA SER A 373 -38.84 5.26 46.24
C SER A 373 -38.97 4.25 45.08
N GLY A 374 -38.40 3.05 45.34
CA GLY A 374 -39.07 1.81 45.11
C GLY A 374 -38.18 0.72 44.47
N GLU A 375 -37.58 -0.08 45.31
CA GLU A 375 -37.62 -1.54 45.48
C GLU A 375 -37.34 -2.48 44.28
N THR A 376 -36.32 -3.27 44.46
CA THR A 376 -36.21 -4.75 44.48
C THR A 376 -36.53 -5.56 43.22
N GLY A 377 -35.61 -6.46 42.90
CA GLY A 377 -35.91 -7.64 42.09
C GLY A 377 -34.68 -8.37 41.57
N THR A 378 -34.13 -9.25 42.38
CA THR A 378 -33.21 -10.34 42.06
C THR A 378 -33.81 -11.28 41.02
N SER A 379 -33.02 -11.77 40.05
CA SER A 379 -32.92 -13.21 39.76
C SER A 379 -31.82 -13.55 38.81
N ALA A 380 -31.02 -14.51 39.20
CA ALA A 380 -30.07 -15.27 38.41
C ALA A 380 -30.80 -16.24 37.46
N ASP A 381 -30.14 -16.57 36.32
CA ASP A 381 -30.14 -17.92 35.74
C ASP A 381 -29.14 -17.91 34.54
N VAL A 382 -28.03 -18.66 34.73
CA VAL A 382 -27.68 -19.99 34.26
C VAL A 382 -27.44 -20.13 32.75
N LEU A 383 -26.15 -20.42 32.44
CA LEU A 383 -25.59 -20.91 31.18
C LEU A 383 -26.21 -22.25 30.75
N PRO A 384 -26.06 -22.67 29.52
CA PRO A 384 -25.30 -23.90 29.32
C PRO A 384 -24.14 -23.78 28.30
N GLN A 385 -23.07 -24.47 28.65
CA GLN A 385 -22.02 -24.98 27.79
C GLN A 385 -22.59 -26.10 26.92
N ASP A 386 -21.97 -26.31 25.71
CA ASP A 386 -21.52 -27.64 25.21
C ASP A 386 -20.94 -27.45 23.80
N GLU A 387 -19.76 -27.73 23.69
CA GLU A 387 -18.77 -28.63 23.07
C GLU A 387 -19.00 -29.05 21.56
N PRO A 388 -17.95 -29.65 20.93
CA PRO A 388 -17.48 -29.29 19.57
C PRO A 388 -17.76 -30.38 18.53
N PHE A 389 -17.63 -30.09 17.25
CA PHE A 389 -17.47 -31.10 16.20
C PHE A 389 -16.49 -30.70 15.10
N VAL A 390 -15.42 -31.52 15.05
CA VAL A 390 -14.57 -32.09 13.97
C VAL A 390 -14.13 -31.13 12.86
#